data_9365ac1fbc55335253a6207e22146785
#
_entry.id   9365ac1fbc55335253a6207e22146785
#
_cell.length_a   1.000
_cell.length_b   1.000
_cell.length_c   1.000
_cell.angle_alpha   90.00
_cell.angle_beta   90.00
_cell.angle_gamma   90.00
#
_symmetry.space_group_name_H-M   'P 1'
#
loop_
_entity.id
_entity.type
_entity.pdbx_description
1 polymer ?
#
loop_
_entity_poly.entity_id
_entity_poly.type
_entity_poly.pdbx_seq_one_letter_code
_entity_poly.pdbx_strand_id
1 'polypeptide(L)'
;MKKTAEMEKGMRTGKKLTAEILSGKWDEALKKLYMDNQKIQQQKKRYVKAVASYCEIFGEMPVEIYSAPGRSEVGGNHTDHQHGRVLAASVSLDAIAVAGRVDEPLVRIQSEGYKLCEIRLDELDKKTREEGTTKGLIRGVLAGLKQQGYKMGGFCAYITSDVLSGSGLSSSAAFETLIGTVVSGLYNHAEIPAVTIAQTGRYAENVYFGKPSGLMDQMA
;
A
#
# COMPACT_ATOMS: atom_id res chain seq x y z
N MET A 1 -4.55 21.80 -16.59
CA MET A 1 -3.67 21.10 -17.54
C MET A 1 -2.17 21.18 -17.22
N LYS A 2 -1.53 22.32 -16.88
CA LYS A 2 -0.08 22.34 -16.55
C LYS A 2 0.32 21.59 -15.29
N LYS A 3 -0.50 21.56 -14.23
CA LYS A 3 -0.19 20.83 -12.98
C LYS A 3 -0.26 19.31 -13.12
N THR A 4 -1.08 18.77 -14.00
CA THR A 4 -1.17 17.32 -14.27
C THR A 4 0.10 16.82 -14.95
N ALA A 5 0.65 17.58 -15.90
CA ALA A 5 1.88 17.23 -16.63
C ALA A 5 3.16 17.23 -15.76
N GLU A 6 3.22 18.06 -14.70
CA GLU A 6 4.36 18.05 -13.76
C GLU A 6 4.31 16.84 -12.81
N MET A 7 3.12 16.39 -12.43
CA MET A 7 2.92 15.21 -11.58
C MET A 7 3.18 13.88 -12.31
N GLU A 8 3.09 13.86 -13.65
CA GLU A 8 3.40 12.68 -14.48
C GLU A 8 4.90 12.47 -14.72
N LYS A 9 5.74 13.45 -14.38
CA LYS A 9 7.18 13.45 -14.69
C LYS A 9 7.99 12.32 -14.02
N GLY A 10 7.43 11.66 -12.98
CA GLY A 10 8.01 10.50 -12.28
C GLY A 10 7.46 9.15 -12.75
N MET A 11 6.25 9.12 -13.30
CA MET A 11 5.56 7.89 -13.67
C MET A 11 6.13 7.28 -14.95
N ARG A 12 6.14 5.96 -15.03
CA ARG A 12 6.68 5.18 -16.15
C ARG A 12 5.65 4.23 -16.67
N THR A 13 5.63 3.96 -17.98
CA THR A 13 4.84 2.86 -18.53
C THR A 13 5.35 1.53 -18.00
N GLY A 14 4.48 0.51 -17.93
CA GLY A 14 4.86 -0.82 -17.45
C GLY A 14 6.03 -1.41 -18.22
N LYS A 15 6.09 -1.23 -19.54
CA LYS A 15 7.21 -1.66 -20.38
C LYS A 15 8.53 -1.01 -19.98
N LYS A 16 8.54 0.32 -19.77
CA LYS A 16 9.73 1.05 -19.34
C LYS A 16 10.19 0.61 -17.97
N LEU A 17 9.25 0.45 -17.04
CA LEU A 17 9.51 0.03 -15.67
C LEU A 17 10.13 -1.39 -15.65
N THR A 18 9.56 -2.33 -16.38
CA THR A 18 10.10 -3.68 -16.55
C THR A 18 11.53 -3.66 -17.10
N ALA A 19 11.78 -2.87 -18.15
CA ALA A 19 13.12 -2.75 -18.74
C ALA A 19 14.13 -2.17 -17.71
N GLU A 20 13.77 -1.16 -16.94
CA GLU A 20 14.62 -0.58 -15.89
C GLU A 20 14.94 -1.60 -14.77
N ILE A 21 13.97 -2.41 -14.34
CA ILE A 21 14.18 -3.45 -13.32
C ILE A 21 15.13 -4.53 -13.86
N LEU A 22 14.90 -5.01 -15.09
CA LEU A 22 15.71 -6.08 -15.70
C LEU A 22 17.14 -5.61 -16.01
N SER A 23 17.34 -4.35 -16.40
CA SER A 23 18.68 -3.80 -16.69
C SER A 23 19.57 -3.61 -15.45
N GLY A 24 19.03 -3.82 -14.24
CA GLY A 24 19.79 -3.62 -12.99
C GLY A 24 19.74 -2.20 -12.44
N LYS A 25 19.05 -1.27 -13.09
CA LYS A 25 18.92 0.13 -12.60
C LYS A 25 18.33 0.22 -11.19
N TRP A 26 17.57 -0.79 -10.77
CA TRP A 26 16.92 -0.86 -9.47
C TRP A 26 17.71 -1.68 -8.44
N ASP A 27 18.82 -2.32 -8.81
CA ASP A 27 19.54 -3.26 -7.93
C ASP A 27 19.98 -2.63 -6.62
N GLU A 28 20.54 -1.41 -6.65
CA GLU A 28 20.96 -0.70 -5.42
C GLU A 28 19.77 -0.32 -4.51
N ALA A 29 18.63 0.06 -5.10
CA ALA A 29 17.42 0.34 -4.32
C ALA A 29 16.86 -0.93 -3.68
N LEU A 30 16.81 -2.03 -4.43
CA LEU A 30 16.37 -3.34 -3.92
C LEU A 30 17.31 -3.88 -2.84
N LYS A 31 18.63 -3.70 -2.98
CA LYS A 31 19.61 -4.06 -1.93
C LYS A 31 19.33 -3.31 -0.62
N LYS A 32 19.08 -2.03 -0.69
CA LYS A 32 18.75 -1.22 0.50
C LYS A 32 17.43 -1.64 1.14
N LEU A 33 16.44 -2.00 0.32
CA LEU A 33 15.11 -2.36 0.78
C LEU A 33 15.08 -3.76 1.43
N TYR A 34 15.71 -4.73 0.79
CA TYR A 34 15.62 -6.13 1.23
C TYR A 34 16.84 -6.61 2.04
N MET A 35 17.93 -5.84 2.10
CA MET A 35 19.14 -6.12 2.88
C MET A 35 19.77 -7.51 2.62
N ASP A 36 19.38 -8.18 1.53
CA ASP A 36 19.81 -9.54 1.17
C ASP A 36 20.13 -9.62 -0.32
N ASN A 37 21.42 -9.69 -0.63
CA ASN A 37 21.89 -9.77 -2.01
C ASN A 37 21.41 -11.03 -2.75
N GLN A 38 21.17 -12.13 -2.03
CA GLN A 38 20.74 -13.39 -2.63
C GLN A 38 19.27 -13.32 -3.10
N LYS A 39 18.45 -12.50 -2.46
CA LYS A 39 17.03 -12.32 -2.80
C LYS A 39 16.76 -11.33 -3.92
N ILE A 40 17.75 -10.52 -4.34
CA ILE A 40 17.51 -9.46 -5.34
C ILE A 40 16.91 -10.02 -6.62
N GLN A 41 17.44 -11.14 -7.14
CA GLN A 41 16.92 -11.73 -8.37
C GLN A 41 15.48 -12.25 -8.22
N GLN A 42 15.13 -12.77 -7.05
CA GLN A 42 13.76 -13.17 -6.72
C GLN A 42 12.84 -11.95 -6.67
N GLN A 43 13.26 -10.87 -6.00
CA GLN A 43 12.49 -9.65 -5.92
C GLN A 43 12.32 -8.97 -7.30
N LYS A 44 13.36 -8.92 -8.12
CA LYS A 44 13.23 -8.44 -9.51
C LYS A 44 12.14 -9.19 -10.28
N LYS A 45 12.11 -10.53 -10.18
CA LYS A 45 11.07 -11.35 -10.81
C LYS A 45 9.67 -11.02 -10.27
N ARG A 46 9.55 -10.84 -8.94
CA ARG A 46 8.29 -10.46 -8.29
C ARG A 46 7.79 -9.10 -8.76
N TYR A 47 8.65 -8.10 -8.82
CA TYR A 47 8.32 -6.76 -9.31
C TYR A 47 7.90 -6.78 -10.79
N VAL A 48 8.66 -7.46 -11.64
CA VAL A 48 8.31 -7.61 -13.07
C VAL A 48 6.97 -8.32 -13.24
N LYS A 49 6.71 -9.40 -12.47
CA LYS A 49 5.43 -10.10 -12.47
C LYS A 49 4.29 -9.17 -12.04
N ALA A 50 4.48 -8.38 -10.99
CA ALA A 50 3.47 -7.44 -10.52
C ALA A 50 3.12 -6.38 -11.58
N VAL A 51 4.14 -5.83 -12.28
CA VAL A 51 3.93 -4.89 -13.38
C VAL A 51 3.18 -5.55 -14.54
N ALA A 52 3.55 -6.77 -14.90
CA ALA A 52 2.87 -7.52 -15.96
C ALA A 52 1.39 -7.77 -15.64
N SER A 53 1.10 -8.24 -14.40
CA SER A 53 -0.28 -8.47 -13.94
C SER A 53 -1.09 -7.19 -13.91
N TYR A 54 -0.48 -6.06 -13.48
CA TYR A 54 -1.16 -4.77 -13.56
C TYR A 54 -1.56 -4.42 -15.00
N CYS A 55 -0.63 -4.53 -15.95
CA CYS A 55 -0.87 -4.21 -17.35
C CYS A 55 -1.90 -5.14 -18.00
N GLU A 56 -1.93 -6.40 -17.61
CA GLU A 56 -2.92 -7.39 -18.09
C GLU A 56 -4.34 -7.01 -17.63
N ILE A 57 -4.50 -6.56 -16.38
CA ILE A 57 -5.81 -6.30 -15.78
C ILE A 57 -6.33 -4.90 -16.13
N PHE A 58 -5.45 -3.88 -16.07
CA PHE A 58 -5.84 -2.47 -16.16
C PHE A 58 -5.36 -1.77 -17.44
N GLY A 59 -4.58 -2.46 -18.27
CA GLY A 59 -3.97 -1.88 -19.47
C GLY A 59 -2.64 -1.18 -19.22
N GLU A 60 -2.00 -0.78 -20.31
CA GLU A 60 -0.71 -0.07 -20.28
C GLU A 60 -0.97 1.42 -19.99
N MET A 61 -0.61 1.88 -18.81
CA MET A 61 -0.69 3.29 -18.41
C MET A 61 0.53 3.68 -17.56
N PRO A 62 0.73 4.98 -17.30
CA PRO A 62 1.78 5.42 -16.39
C PRO A 62 1.55 4.91 -14.96
N VAL A 63 2.56 4.25 -14.39
CA VAL A 63 2.49 3.64 -13.07
C VAL A 63 3.71 3.95 -12.22
N GLU A 64 3.55 3.78 -10.91
CA GLU A 64 4.61 3.77 -9.90
C GLU A 64 4.51 2.49 -9.05
N ILE A 65 5.61 2.13 -8.38
CA ILE A 65 5.64 1.00 -7.44
C ILE A 65 5.82 1.54 -6.02
N TYR A 66 5.00 1.02 -5.12
CA TYR A 66 5.02 1.33 -3.70
C TYR A 66 5.26 0.06 -2.90
N SER A 67 5.87 0.19 -1.72
CA SER A 67 6.16 -0.91 -0.81
C SER A 67 5.82 -0.52 0.62
N ALA A 68 5.26 -1.46 1.38
CA ALA A 68 5.07 -1.34 2.81
C ALA A 68 5.47 -2.66 3.49
N PRO A 69 6.38 -2.62 4.49
CA PRO A 69 6.87 -3.81 5.13
C PRO A 69 5.84 -4.41 6.11
N GLY A 70 6.00 -5.70 6.40
CA GLY A 70 5.46 -6.28 7.63
C GLY A 70 6.31 -5.89 8.83
N ARG A 71 5.87 -6.28 10.03
CA ARG A 71 6.60 -6.02 11.27
C ARG A 71 6.74 -7.28 12.12
N SER A 72 7.79 -7.32 12.94
CA SER A 72 7.92 -8.24 14.07
C SER A 72 7.90 -7.46 15.37
N GLU A 73 7.20 -7.95 16.36
CA GLU A 73 7.31 -7.46 17.72
C GLU A 73 8.60 -7.99 18.36
N VAL A 74 9.36 -7.10 18.98
CA VAL A 74 10.59 -7.43 19.70
C VAL A 74 10.31 -7.58 21.19
N GLY A 75 9.37 -6.83 21.73
CA GLY A 75 8.94 -6.91 23.13
C GLY A 75 7.76 -6.01 23.44
N GLY A 76 7.07 -6.31 24.54
CA GLY A 76 5.92 -5.53 25.03
C GLY A 76 4.58 -6.28 25.03
N ASN A 77 4.52 -7.50 24.48
CA ASN A 77 3.31 -8.35 24.44
C ASN A 77 2.08 -7.66 23.85
N HIS A 78 2.30 -6.88 22.80
CA HIS A 78 1.24 -6.22 22.02
C HIS A 78 0.27 -5.37 22.88
N THR A 79 0.80 -4.73 23.91
CA THR A 79 -0.02 -4.00 24.91
C THR A 79 -0.28 -2.54 24.54
N ASP A 80 0.11 -2.08 23.35
CA ASP A 80 -0.05 -0.71 22.87
C ASP A 80 -1.53 -0.27 22.79
N HIS A 81 -2.46 -1.19 22.53
CA HIS A 81 -3.91 -0.93 22.58
C HIS A 81 -4.43 -0.64 24.00
N GLN A 82 -3.64 -0.95 25.04
CA GLN A 82 -3.92 -0.73 26.46
C GLN A 82 -2.94 0.28 27.10
N HIS A 83 -2.35 1.17 26.29
CA HIS A 83 -1.34 2.15 26.70
C HIS A 83 -0.03 1.53 27.22
N GLY A 84 0.24 0.27 26.91
CA GLY A 84 1.50 -0.39 27.18
C GLY A 84 2.62 0.12 26.26
N ARG A 85 3.86 -0.12 26.67
CA ARG A 85 5.05 0.18 25.87
C ARG A 85 5.44 -1.06 25.08
N VAL A 86 5.64 -0.89 23.78
CA VAL A 86 6.02 -1.95 22.86
C VAL A 86 7.25 -1.55 22.06
N LEU A 87 8.02 -2.52 21.64
CA LEU A 87 9.13 -2.38 20.72
C LEU A 87 8.87 -3.29 19.52
N ALA A 88 8.81 -2.73 18.34
CA ALA A 88 8.64 -3.47 17.10
C ALA A 88 9.65 -2.99 16.05
N ALA A 89 9.90 -3.83 15.07
CA ALA A 89 10.77 -3.51 13.94
C ALA A 89 10.12 -3.99 12.64
N SER A 90 10.30 -3.23 11.57
CA SER A 90 9.95 -3.68 10.21
C SER A 90 10.82 -4.86 9.80
N VAL A 91 10.25 -5.75 8.99
CA VAL A 91 10.96 -6.90 8.43
C VAL A 91 11.18 -6.72 6.93
N SER A 92 12.13 -7.48 6.35
CA SER A 92 12.43 -7.45 4.92
C SER A 92 11.45 -8.28 4.07
N LEU A 93 10.19 -8.38 4.52
CA LEU A 93 9.05 -8.93 3.79
C LEU A 93 8.03 -7.81 3.67
N ASP A 94 7.51 -7.58 2.48
CA ASP A 94 6.63 -6.46 2.21
C ASP A 94 5.41 -6.84 1.35
N ALA A 95 4.44 -5.95 1.34
CA ALA A 95 3.43 -5.85 0.30
C ALA A 95 3.86 -4.77 -0.69
N ILE A 96 3.79 -5.05 -1.98
CA ILE A 96 4.06 -4.07 -3.05
C ILE A 96 2.80 -3.80 -3.85
N ALA A 97 2.64 -2.55 -4.30
CA ALA A 97 1.58 -2.12 -5.20
C ALA A 97 2.17 -1.49 -6.45
N VAL A 98 1.74 -1.96 -7.62
CA VAL A 98 1.89 -1.22 -8.87
C VAL A 98 0.61 -0.41 -9.03
N ALA A 99 0.70 0.92 -9.09
CA ALA A 99 -0.46 1.79 -9.10
C ALA A 99 -0.34 2.91 -10.13
N GLY A 100 -1.46 3.21 -10.78
CA GLY A 100 -1.59 4.29 -11.77
C GLY A 100 -2.88 5.07 -11.56
N ARG A 101 -2.87 6.37 -11.92
CA ARG A 101 -4.03 7.27 -11.81
C ARG A 101 -5.06 6.95 -12.86
N VAL A 102 -6.33 7.19 -12.52
CA VAL A 102 -7.44 7.23 -13.47
C VAL A 102 -8.27 8.50 -13.25
N ASP A 103 -8.94 8.97 -14.28
CA ASP A 103 -9.75 10.21 -14.21
C ASP A 103 -11.06 9.99 -13.46
N GLU A 104 -11.59 8.76 -13.47
CA GLU A 104 -12.80 8.40 -12.75
C GLU A 104 -12.58 8.48 -11.21
N PRO A 105 -13.55 8.95 -10.42
CA PRO A 105 -13.46 8.97 -8.95
C PRO A 105 -13.67 7.57 -8.35
N LEU A 106 -12.89 6.60 -8.82
CA LEU A 106 -13.02 5.19 -8.51
C LEU A 106 -11.65 4.58 -8.21
N VAL A 107 -11.56 3.86 -7.11
CA VAL A 107 -10.39 3.07 -6.72
C VAL A 107 -10.66 1.62 -7.05
N ARG A 108 -9.78 1.00 -7.86
CA ARG A 108 -9.81 -0.41 -8.23
C ARG A 108 -8.55 -1.09 -7.74
N ILE A 109 -8.70 -2.10 -6.90
CA ILE A 109 -7.56 -2.84 -6.34
C ILE A 109 -7.73 -4.32 -6.61
N GLN A 110 -6.76 -4.87 -7.31
CA GLN A 110 -6.62 -6.30 -7.51
C GLN A 110 -5.46 -6.82 -6.66
N SER A 111 -5.74 -7.51 -5.57
CA SER A 111 -4.73 -8.26 -4.82
C SER A 111 -4.56 -9.65 -5.41
N GLU A 112 -3.31 -10.15 -5.47
CA GLU A 112 -2.99 -11.48 -5.97
C GLU A 112 -3.79 -12.55 -5.22
N GLY A 113 -4.54 -13.40 -5.97
CA GLY A 113 -5.38 -14.45 -5.39
C GLY A 113 -6.75 -14.01 -4.86
N TYR A 114 -7.11 -12.74 -4.95
CA TYR A 114 -8.39 -12.20 -4.48
C TYR A 114 -9.22 -11.62 -5.62
N LYS A 115 -10.50 -11.37 -5.36
CA LYS A 115 -11.37 -10.69 -6.32
C LYS A 115 -11.06 -9.20 -6.39
N LEU A 116 -11.33 -8.60 -7.56
CA LEU A 116 -11.24 -7.15 -7.77
C LEU A 116 -12.13 -6.41 -6.76
N CYS A 117 -11.54 -5.44 -6.08
CA CYS A 117 -12.22 -4.55 -5.15
C CYS A 117 -12.39 -3.17 -5.78
N GLU A 118 -13.61 -2.66 -5.78
CA GLU A 118 -13.96 -1.34 -6.31
C GLU A 118 -14.59 -0.48 -5.22
N ILE A 119 -14.12 0.77 -5.09
CA ILE A 119 -14.61 1.76 -4.12
C ILE A 119 -14.72 3.12 -4.80
N ARG A 120 -15.92 3.68 -4.79
CA ARG A 120 -16.17 5.05 -5.25
C ARG A 120 -15.73 6.06 -4.19
N LEU A 121 -15.04 7.12 -4.60
CA LEU A 121 -14.53 8.17 -3.69
C LEU A 121 -15.61 9.14 -3.18
N ASP A 122 -16.80 9.11 -3.78
CA ASP A 122 -17.98 9.82 -3.30
C ASP A 122 -18.80 9.01 -2.27
N GLU A 123 -18.49 7.71 -2.08
CA GLU A 123 -19.19 6.80 -1.16
C GLU A 123 -18.23 6.18 -0.13
N LEU A 124 -17.61 7.02 0.71
CA LEU A 124 -16.62 6.54 1.70
C LEU A 124 -17.20 6.30 3.10
N ASP A 125 -18.49 6.47 3.30
CA ASP A 125 -19.14 6.18 4.57
C ASP A 125 -18.98 4.70 4.97
N LYS A 126 -18.88 4.44 6.26
CA LYS A 126 -18.80 3.09 6.81
C LYS A 126 -20.03 2.27 6.38
N LYS A 127 -19.78 1.05 5.93
CA LYS A 127 -20.82 0.08 5.55
C LYS A 127 -20.70 -1.14 6.45
N THR A 128 -21.67 -1.40 7.33
CA THR A 128 -21.66 -2.52 8.28
C THR A 128 -21.40 -3.87 7.60
N ARG A 129 -21.93 -4.08 6.40
CA ARG A 129 -21.68 -5.31 5.61
C ARG A 129 -20.23 -5.50 5.16
N GLU A 130 -19.39 -4.48 5.30
CA GLU A 130 -17.96 -4.51 4.93
C GLU A 130 -17.06 -4.67 6.18
N GLU A 131 -17.62 -4.74 7.38
CA GLU A 131 -16.86 -5.06 8.59
C GLU A 131 -16.17 -6.43 8.45
N GLY A 132 -14.94 -6.52 8.94
CA GLY A 132 -14.11 -7.74 8.80
C GLY A 132 -13.61 -8.03 7.39
N THR A 133 -13.80 -7.10 6.42
CA THR A 133 -13.38 -7.31 5.04
C THR A 133 -12.27 -6.36 4.60
N THR A 134 -11.44 -6.79 3.65
CA THR A 134 -10.42 -5.95 3.00
C THR A 134 -11.03 -4.69 2.40
N LYS A 135 -12.27 -4.77 1.90
CA LYS A 135 -12.98 -3.61 1.34
C LYS A 135 -13.26 -2.56 2.40
N GLY A 136 -13.62 -2.96 3.62
CA GLY A 136 -13.78 -2.07 4.77
C GLY A 136 -12.48 -1.36 5.12
N LEU A 137 -11.35 -2.08 5.15
CA LEU A 137 -10.03 -1.48 5.41
C LEU A 137 -9.66 -0.43 4.36
N ILE A 138 -9.78 -0.74 3.06
CA ILE A 138 -9.49 0.21 1.99
C ILE A 138 -10.36 1.46 2.12
N ARG A 139 -11.68 1.28 2.31
CA ARG A 139 -12.62 2.38 2.51
C ARG A 139 -12.24 3.24 3.70
N GLY A 140 -11.85 2.63 4.81
CA GLY A 140 -11.44 3.32 6.04
C GLY A 140 -10.19 4.17 5.84
N VAL A 141 -9.16 3.65 5.16
CA VAL A 141 -7.96 4.42 4.85
C VAL A 141 -8.28 5.61 3.94
N LEU A 142 -9.06 5.39 2.87
CA LEU A 142 -9.46 6.46 1.95
C LEU A 142 -10.30 7.54 2.66
N ALA A 143 -11.25 7.12 3.51
CA ALA A 143 -12.08 8.03 4.30
C ALA A 143 -11.24 8.84 5.29
N GLY A 144 -10.35 8.19 6.03
CA GLY A 144 -9.49 8.85 7.01
C GLY A 144 -8.57 9.89 6.40
N LEU A 145 -7.94 9.59 5.26
CA LEU A 145 -7.10 10.56 4.55
C LEU A 145 -7.94 11.74 4.00
N LYS A 146 -9.12 11.45 3.44
CA LYS A 146 -10.04 12.49 2.95
C LYS A 146 -10.51 13.42 4.06
N GLN A 147 -10.86 12.89 5.24
CA GLN A 147 -11.27 13.67 6.42
C GLN A 147 -10.16 14.58 6.92
N GLN A 148 -8.90 14.19 6.79
CA GLN A 148 -7.74 14.99 7.13
C GLN A 148 -7.36 16.02 6.06
N GLY A 149 -8.15 16.14 4.98
CA GLY A 149 -7.96 17.14 3.93
C GLY A 149 -6.92 16.81 2.86
N TYR A 150 -6.41 15.57 2.81
CA TYR A 150 -5.49 15.16 1.76
C TYR A 150 -6.19 15.03 0.41
N LYS A 151 -5.44 15.31 -0.66
CA LYS A 151 -5.94 15.19 -2.03
C LYS A 151 -6.22 13.73 -2.36
N MET A 152 -7.39 13.49 -2.93
CA MET A 152 -7.85 12.18 -3.36
C MET A 152 -8.13 12.18 -4.86
N GLY A 153 -7.91 11.04 -5.48
CA GLY A 153 -8.25 10.80 -6.89
C GLY A 153 -8.37 9.31 -7.17
N GLY A 154 -8.95 8.95 -8.30
CA GLY A 154 -9.11 7.56 -8.68
C GLY A 154 -7.80 6.92 -9.10
N PHE A 155 -7.63 5.64 -8.78
CA PHE A 155 -6.47 4.87 -9.20
C PHE A 155 -6.80 3.39 -9.37
N CYS A 156 -6.02 2.72 -10.19
CA CYS A 156 -5.97 1.27 -10.24
C CYS A 156 -4.69 0.79 -9.56
N ALA A 157 -4.74 -0.32 -8.82
CA ALA A 157 -3.57 -0.93 -8.20
C ALA A 157 -3.61 -2.46 -8.29
N TYR A 158 -2.46 -3.05 -8.62
CA TYR A 158 -2.22 -4.49 -8.43
C TYR A 158 -1.28 -4.69 -7.24
N ILE A 159 -1.67 -5.55 -6.31
CA ILE A 159 -0.95 -5.78 -5.06
C ILE A 159 -0.53 -7.24 -4.96
N THR A 160 0.74 -7.49 -4.63
CA THR A 160 1.26 -8.80 -4.20
C THR A 160 2.01 -8.65 -2.90
N SER A 161 1.99 -9.69 -2.04
CA SER A 161 2.55 -9.60 -0.69
C SER A 161 3.32 -10.85 -0.32
N ASP A 162 4.53 -10.64 0.21
CA ASP A 162 5.31 -11.67 0.91
C ASP A 162 4.98 -11.71 2.42
N VAL A 163 4.18 -10.73 2.92
CA VAL A 163 3.62 -10.73 4.28
C VAL A 163 2.34 -11.55 4.28
N LEU A 164 2.47 -12.84 4.56
CA LEU A 164 1.34 -13.76 4.50
C LEU A 164 0.32 -13.49 5.60
N SER A 165 -0.95 -13.65 5.26
CA SER A 165 -2.03 -13.59 6.25
C SER A 165 -1.85 -14.69 7.30
N GLY A 166 -2.00 -14.34 8.58
CA GLY A 166 -1.83 -15.29 9.69
C GLY A 166 -0.38 -15.61 10.05
N SER A 167 0.61 -15.00 9.41
CA SER A 167 2.04 -15.21 9.72
C SER A 167 2.52 -14.51 11.00
N GLY A 168 1.67 -13.70 11.65
CA GLY A 168 2.08 -12.87 12.78
C GLY A 168 2.85 -11.60 12.41
N LEU A 169 3.04 -11.32 11.12
CA LEU A 169 3.81 -10.18 10.62
C LEU A 169 2.94 -8.96 10.25
N SER A 170 1.70 -8.91 10.73
CA SER A 170 0.73 -7.81 10.49
C SER A 170 0.46 -7.49 9.03
N SER A 171 -0.03 -8.48 8.29
CA SER A 171 -0.40 -8.29 6.88
C SER A 171 -1.48 -7.21 6.66
N SER A 172 -2.42 -7.04 7.60
CA SER A 172 -3.43 -5.96 7.53
C SER A 172 -2.78 -4.57 7.60
N ALA A 173 -1.88 -4.36 8.57
CA ALA A 173 -1.20 -3.08 8.73
C ALA A 173 -0.30 -2.75 7.53
N ALA A 174 0.45 -3.75 7.01
CA ALA A 174 1.23 -3.58 5.78
C ALA A 174 0.33 -3.17 4.60
N PHE A 175 -0.85 -3.77 4.48
CA PHE A 175 -1.81 -3.45 3.43
C PHE A 175 -2.38 -2.03 3.58
N GLU A 176 -2.78 -1.63 4.79
CA GLU A 176 -3.33 -0.29 5.09
C GLU A 176 -2.32 0.81 4.83
N THR A 177 -1.10 0.63 5.33
CA THR A 177 0.00 1.58 5.13
C THR A 177 0.40 1.65 3.66
N LEU A 178 0.34 0.54 2.92
CA LEU A 178 0.55 0.52 1.47
C LEU A 178 -0.49 1.37 0.75
N ILE A 179 -1.79 1.23 1.05
CA ILE A 179 -2.84 2.07 0.45
C ILE A 179 -2.62 3.55 0.76
N GLY A 180 -2.30 3.89 2.01
CA GLY A 180 -1.97 5.26 2.40
C GLY A 180 -0.75 5.81 1.64
N THR A 181 0.28 4.99 1.44
CA THR A 181 1.49 5.33 0.68
C THR A 181 1.19 5.54 -0.80
N VAL A 182 0.31 4.72 -1.40
CA VAL A 182 -0.16 4.91 -2.79
C VAL A 182 -0.86 6.26 -2.95
N VAL A 183 -1.79 6.61 -2.05
CA VAL A 183 -2.46 7.92 -2.07
C VAL A 183 -1.49 9.07 -1.87
N SER A 184 -0.51 8.90 -0.95
CA SER A 184 0.54 9.89 -0.72
C SER A 184 1.35 10.15 -1.98
N GLY A 185 1.85 9.12 -2.63
CA GLY A 185 2.65 9.23 -3.86
C GLY A 185 1.85 9.77 -5.02
N LEU A 186 0.71 9.17 -5.32
CA LEU A 186 -0.08 9.55 -6.50
C LEU A 186 -0.66 10.98 -6.42
N TYR A 187 -1.07 11.45 -5.23
CA TYR A 187 -1.87 12.68 -5.13
C TYR A 187 -1.28 13.75 -4.21
N ASN A 188 -0.32 13.41 -3.36
CA ASN A 188 0.22 14.28 -2.32
C ASN A 188 1.75 14.37 -2.35
N HIS A 189 2.41 14.14 -3.48
CA HIS A 189 3.86 14.28 -3.68
C HIS A 189 4.72 13.44 -2.72
N ALA A 190 4.17 12.33 -2.19
CA ALA A 190 4.76 11.51 -1.14
C ALA A 190 5.06 12.29 0.17
N GLU A 191 4.30 13.36 0.44
CA GLU A 191 4.50 14.26 1.58
C GLU A 191 3.55 13.98 2.75
N ILE A 192 2.64 12.99 2.65
CA ILE A 192 1.84 12.59 3.82
C ILE A 192 2.79 11.97 4.85
N PRO A 193 2.86 12.51 6.09
CA PRO A 193 3.74 11.97 7.11
C PRO A 193 3.45 10.50 7.42
N ALA A 194 4.50 9.68 7.61
CA ALA A 194 4.34 8.25 7.91
C ALA A 194 3.46 8.01 9.14
N VAL A 195 3.58 8.84 10.17
CA VAL A 195 2.72 8.78 11.37
C VAL A 195 1.25 8.99 11.02
N THR A 196 0.94 9.90 10.11
CA THR A 196 -0.43 10.14 9.64
C THR A 196 -0.98 8.92 8.91
N ILE A 197 -0.18 8.29 8.04
CA ILE A 197 -0.58 7.06 7.35
C ILE A 197 -0.85 5.94 8.36
N ALA A 198 0.04 5.76 9.35
CA ALA A 198 -0.12 4.77 10.40
C ALA A 198 -1.38 5.00 11.24
N GLN A 199 -1.63 6.24 11.68
CA GLN A 199 -2.84 6.61 12.43
C GLN A 199 -4.11 6.39 11.60
N THR A 200 -4.05 6.62 10.29
CA THR A 200 -5.17 6.37 9.38
C THR A 200 -5.42 4.87 9.20
N GLY A 201 -4.39 4.05 9.14
CA GLY A 201 -4.51 2.58 9.14
C GLY A 201 -5.21 2.08 10.40
N ARG A 202 -4.73 2.50 11.57
CA ARG A 202 -5.40 2.18 12.85
C ARG A 202 -6.86 2.64 12.88
N TYR A 203 -7.15 3.84 12.38
CA TYR A 203 -8.53 4.32 12.26
C TYR A 203 -9.38 3.39 11.38
N ALA A 204 -8.85 2.92 10.26
CA ALA A 204 -9.53 1.98 9.38
C ALA A 204 -9.81 0.65 10.07
N GLU A 205 -8.83 0.07 10.81
CA GLU A 205 -9.04 -1.15 11.59
C GLU A 205 -10.12 -0.96 12.67
N ASN A 206 -10.04 0.09 13.45
CA ASN A 206 -10.92 0.29 14.59
C ASN A 206 -12.36 0.66 14.19
N VAL A 207 -12.50 1.54 13.20
CA VAL A 207 -13.80 2.11 12.84
C VAL A 207 -14.48 1.35 11.71
N TYR A 208 -13.75 0.99 10.64
CA TYR A 208 -14.34 0.37 9.44
C TYR A 208 -14.29 -1.14 9.47
N PHE A 209 -13.19 -1.71 9.95
CA PHE A 209 -13.03 -3.15 10.05
C PHE A 209 -13.67 -3.74 11.32
N GLY A 210 -13.73 -2.94 12.39
CA GLY A 210 -14.35 -3.35 13.66
C GLY A 210 -13.41 -4.13 14.59
N LYS A 211 -12.08 -4.08 14.37
CA LYS A 211 -11.07 -4.72 15.22
C LYS A 211 -10.38 -3.65 16.07
N PRO A 212 -10.51 -3.68 17.40
CA PRO A 212 -9.77 -2.77 18.28
C PRO A 212 -8.28 -3.10 18.20
N SER A 213 -7.48 -2.14 17.73
CA SER A 213 -6.03 -2.26 17.59
C SER A 213 -5.30 -1.04 18.15
N GLY A 214 -4.06 -1.25 18.59
CA GLY A 214 -3.12 -0.19 18.91
C GLY A 214 -2.49 0.40 17.64
N LEU A 215 -1.33 1.02 17.76
CA LEU A 215 -0.64 1.70 16.65
C LEU A 215 0.67 0.99 16.25
N MET A 216 1.12 0.00 17.03
CA MET A 216 2.41 -0.66 16.85
C MET A 216 2.57 -1.21 15.42
N ASP A 217 1.56 -1.89 14.94
CA ASP A 217 1.59 -2.60 13.66
C ASP A 217 1.84 -1.68 12.47
N GLN A 218 1.24 -0.49 12.48
CA GLN A 218 1.34 0.48 11.40
C GLN A 218 2.55 1.41 11.54
N MET A 219 3.18 1.48 12.74
CA MET A 219 4.29 2.39 13.02
C MET A 219 5.67 1.77 12.84
N ALA A 220 5.77 0.44 12.81
CA ALA A 220 7.03 -0.30 12.75
C ALA A 220 7.68 -0.30 11.35
#